data_50760a819ed290eb8b8cdfa2c489b84c
#
_entry.id   50760a819ed290eb8b8cdfa2c489b84c
#
_cell.length_a   1.000
_cell.length_b   1.000
_cell.length_c   1.000
_cell.angle_alpha   90.00
_cell.angle_beta   90.00
_cell.angle_gamma   90.00
#
_symmetry.space_group_name_H-M   'P 1'
#
loop_
_entity.id
_entity.type
_entity.pdbx_description
1 polymer ?
#
loop_
_entity_poly.entity_id
_entity_poly.type
_entity_poly.pdbx_seq_one_letter_code
_entity_poly.pdbx_strand_id
1 'polypeptide(L)'
;MTTPAAKILDGVGIGALLITLLGFFTLPGQSSWTYHGGMFFYSLIGMLLIATVVHPGSHMNRWLTNPIFAWIGQRSYGIYVYQLPVMVFYERVVEIGQHPLLNALIECGLIMVISELSYRFVEQPLAHYQWRHLPNSIRHWIDFKMHDWRQWFKIGPGVIICFIALCGLMLPSRPIKKSAEQTRIEKSKQATAQKNQQIAKGKTTKVNVNSKSLQKKYGLTSAQLKAASQLKITAIGDSVMADASRDIQEIMPHAYVDAEVDRQGNATPGVIKDLKAKGQLQKIVILNLGTNGAMNTQTIDDILNAIGSDHQIYWITPHVPTRDWEQTVCDQIKQTAKQHSNVHVIDWNQAANNHAEWFGQDKVHMNEQGNVYFTSLIIKIILKVNKK
;
A
#
# COMPACT_ATOMS: atom_id res chain seq x y z
N MET A 1 11.04 -41.42 -29.83
CA MET A 1 9.79 -41.20 -30.58
C MET A 1 8.78 -40.59 -29.64
N THR A 2 8.31 -39.38 -29.90
CA THR A 2 7.34 -38.69 -29.09
C THR A 2 5.96 -39.28 -29.33
N THR A 3 5.37 -39.93 -28.37
CA THR A 3 3.98 -40.42 -28.44
C THR A 3 2.99 -39.26 -28.64
N PRO A 4 1.83 -39.43 -29.30
CA PRO A 4 0.81 -38.39 -29.43
C PRO A 4 0.42 -37.77 -28.07
N ALA A 5 0.39 -38.59 -27.02
CA ALA A 5 0.12 -38.16 -25.67
C ALA A 5 1.18 -37.17 -25.11
N ALA A 6 2.46 -37.37 -25.43
CA ALA A 6 3.52 -36.45 -25.00
C ALA A 6 3.36 -35.06 -25.65
N LYS A 7 2.97 -35.00 -26.94
CA LYS A 7 2.72 -33.73 -27.64
C LYS A 7 1.54 -32.95 -27.06
N ILE A 8 0.46 -33.65 -26.65
CA ILE A 8 -0.70 -33.05 -26.01
C ILE A 8 -0.28 -32.49 -24.66
N LEU A 9 0.49 -33.27 -23.90
CA LEU A 9 0.97 -32.88 -22.56
C LEU A 9 1.85 -31.62 -22.64
N ASP A 10 2.79 -31.58 -23.61
CA ASP A 10 3.62 -30.40 -23.83
C ASP A 10 2.79 -29.19 -24.27
N GLY A 11 1.78 -29.36 -25.11
CA GLY A 11 0.85 -28.30 -25.50
C GLY A 11 0.08 -27.72 -24.32
N VAL A 12 -0.43 -28.58 -23.44
CA VAL A 12 -1.11 -28.16 -22.19
C VAL A 12 -0.14 -27.39 -21.28
N GLY A 13 1.08 -27.89 -21.12
CA GLY A 13 2.11 -27.26 -20.27
C GLY A 13 2.54 -25.88 -20.81
N ILE A 14 2.76 -25.76 -22.12
CA ILE A 14 3.10 -24.48 -22.75
C ILE A 14 1.93 -23.50 -22.60
N GLY A 15 0.69 -23.95 -22.86
CA GLY A 15 -0.49 -23.12 -22.68
C GLY A 15 -0.64 -22.62 -21.23
N ALA A 16 -0.47 -23.51 -20.24
CA ALA A 16 -0.51 -23.15 -18.83
C ALA A 16 0.61 -22.14 -18.46
N LEU A 17 1.83 -22.35 -18.98
CA LEU A 17 2.94 -21.41 -18.75
C LEU A 17 2.65 -20.03 -19.35
N LEU A 18 2.16 -19.98 -20.59
CA LEU A 18 1.81 -18.71 -21.23
C LEU A 18 0.70 -17.97 -20.51
N ILE A 19 -0.35 -18.67 -20.06
CA ILE A 19 -1.43 -18.07 -19.27
C ILE A 19 -0.90 -17.55 -17.93
N THR A 20 0.00 -18.31 -17.29
CA THR A 20 0.65 -17.88 -16.03
C THR A 20 1.46 -16.61 -16.23
N LEU A 21 2.29 -16.55 -17.27
CA LEU A 21 3.10 -15.36 -17.58
C LEU A 21 2.22 -14.17 -17.97
N LEU A 22 1.22 -14.40 -18.83
CA LEU A 22 0.29 -13.34 -19.25
C LEU A 22 -0.43 -12.74 -18.05
N GLY A 23 -0.96 -13.57 -17.18
CA GLY A 23 -1.65 -13.11 -15.97
C GLY A 23 -0.73 -12.36 -15.01
N PHE A 24 0.54 -12.78 -14.89
CA PHE A 24 1.51 -12.07 -14.05
C PHE A 24 1.73 -10.62 -14.53
N PHE A 25 1.75 -10.38 -15.85
CA PHE A 25 1.95 -9.04 -16.39
C PHE A 25 0.66 -8.24 -16.60
N THR A 26 -0.52 -8.88 -16.68
CA THR A 26 -1.77 -8.20 -17.07
C THR A 26 -2.80 -8.11 -15.95
N LEU A 27 -2.72 -8.95 -14.91
CA LEU A 27 -3.68 -8.93 -13.81
C LEU A 27 -3.27 -7.92 -12.74
N PRO A 28 -4.03 -6.82 -12.59
CA PRO A 28 -3.76 -5.89 -11.50
C PRO A 28 -4.02 -6.56 -10.15
N GLY A 29 -3.07 -6.42 -9.21
CA GLY A 29 -3.20 -6.99 -7.88
C GLY A 29 -4.43 -6.53 -7.09
N GLN A 30 -5.04 -5.40 -7.51
CA GLN A 30 -6.26 -4.84 -6.90
C GLN A 30 -7.54 -5.18 -7.66
N SER A 31 -7.47 -6.02 -8.69
CA SER A 31 -8.66 -6.42 -9.47
C SER A 31 -9.65 -7.20 -8.60
N SER A 32 -10.92 -6.76 -8.58
CA SER A 32 -12.00 -7.48 -7.88
C SER A 32 -12.12 -8.92 -8.36
N TRP A 33 -11.93 -9.19 -9.66
CA TRP A 33 -11.93 -10.54 -10.22
C TRP A 33 -10.88 -11.45 -9.59
N THR A 34 -9.69 -10.92 -9.30
CA THR A 34 -8.60 -11.68 -8.66
C THR A 34 -9.07 -12.32 -7.36
N TYR A 35 -9.83 -11.57 -6.55
CA TYR A 35 -10.31 -12.02 -5.23
C TYR A 35 -11.65 -12.79 -5.29
N HIS A 36 -12.44 -12.65 -6.37
CA HIS A 36 -13.71 -13.34 -6.54
C HIS A 36 -13.61 -14.64 -7.37
N GLY A 37 -12.46 -15.32 -7.30
CA GLY A 37 -12.25 -16.61 -7.96
C GLY A 37 -11.03 -16.65 -8.89
N GLY A 38 -10.48 -15.51 -9.29
CA GLY A 38 -9.30 -15.43 -10.16
C GLY A 38 -8.09 -16.16 -9.58
N MET A 39 -7.81 -16.01 -8.28
CA MET A 39 -6.73 -16.74 -7.60
C MET A 39 -6.94 -18.26 -7.63
N PHE A 40 -8.18 -18.73 -7.51
CA PHE A 40 -8.50 -20.16 -7.61
C PHE A 40 -8.19 -20.70 -9.02
N PHE A 41 -8.64 -20.01 -10.07
CA PHE A 41 -8.32 -20.39 -11.46
C PHE A 41 -6.83 -20.36 -11.72
N TYR A 42 -6.12 -19.38 -11.19
CA TYR A 42 -4.67 -19.28 -11.31
C TYR A 42 -3.96 -20.46 -10.64
N SER A 43 -4.45 -20.89 -9.48
CA SER A 43 -3.95 -22.08 -8.78
C SER A 43 -4.19 -23.36 -9.59
N LEU A 44 -5.34 -23.50 -10.27
CA LEU A 44 -5.60 -24.65 -11.15
C LEU A 44 -4.64 -24.67 -12.37
N ILE A 45 -4.37 -23.50 -12.96
CA ILE A 45 -3.39 -23.38 -14.05
C ILE A 45 -1.99 -23.75 -13.57
N GLY A 46 -1.58 -23.30 -12.39
CA GLY A 46 -0.33 -23.67 -11.75
C GLY A 46 -0.24 -25.18 -11.48
N MET A 47 -1.32 -25.79 -11.01
CA MET A 47 -1.39 -27.25 -10.81
C MET A 47 -1.22 -28.02 -12.14
N LEU A 48 -1.86 -27.57 -13.22
CA LEU A 48 -1.70 -28.15 -14.54
C LEU A 48 -0.25 -28.02 -15.04
N LEU A 49 0.37 -26.86 -14.87
CA LEU A 49 1.77 -26.63 -15.21
C LEU A 49 2.69 -27.59 -14.45
N ILE A 50 2.51 -27.70 -13.13
CA ILE A 50 3.30 -28.62 -12.31
C ILE A 50 3.10 -30.05 -12.76
N ALA A 51 1.87 -30.51 -13.03
CA ALA A 51 1.57 -31.85 -13.48
C ALA A 51 2.28 -32.17 -14.79
N THR A 52 2.34 -31.22 -15.74
CA THR A 52 3.06 -31.42 -17.02
C THR A 52 4.57 -31.45 -16.85
N VAL A 53 5.12 -30.61 -15.96
CA VAL A 53 6.57 -30.56 -15.69
C VAL A 53 7.05 -31.82 -14.97
N VAL A 54 6.26 -32.39 -14.04
CA VAL A 54 6.63 -33.59 -13.29
C VAL A 54 6.51 -34.86 -14.15
N HIS A 55 5.69 -34.85 -15.20
CA HIS A 55 5.43 -36.05 -15.99
C HIS A 55 6.66 -36.47 -16.83
N PRO A 56 7.17 -37.71 -16.70
CA PRO A 56 8.41 -38.16 -17.35
C PRO A 56 8.38 -38.11 -18.88
N GLY A 57 7.19 -38.12 -19.50
CA GLY A 57 7.00 -38.05 -20.94
C GLY A 57 6.98 -36.64 -21.53
N SER A 58 7.02 -35.60 -20.71
CA SER A 58 6.97 -34.21 -21.14
C SER A 58 8.37 -33.65 -21.42
N HIS A 59 8.50 -32.87 -22.52
CA HIS A 59 9.73 -32.11 -22.80
C HIS A 59 9.85 -30.90 -21.87
N MET A 60 8.74 -30.41 -21.31
CA MET A 60 8.72 -29.32 -20.31
C MET A 60 9.59 -29.65 -19.09
N ASN A 61 9.65 -30.94 -18.69
CA ASN A 61 10.54 -31.41 -17.63
C ASN A 61 12.00 -31.02 -17.91
N ARG A 62 12.50 -31.23 -19.13
CA ARG A 62 13.89 -30.91 -19.50
C ARG A 62 14.16 -29.40 -19.54
N TRP A 63 13.17 -28.60 -19.91
CA TRP A 63 13.32 -27.16 -20.01
C TRP A 63 13.35 -26.47 -18.65
N LEU A 64 12.51 -26.96 -17.74
CA LEU A 64 12.33 -26.35 -16.42
C LEU A 64 13.15 -27.04 -15.31
N THR A 65 13.87 -28.11 -15.60
CA THR A 65 14.80 -28.77 -14.67
C THR A 65 16.28 -28.48 -14.96
N ASN A 66 16.57 -27.38 -15.64
CA ASN A 66 17.94 -26.91 -15.84
C ASN A 66 18.58 -26.46 -14.50
N PRO A 67 19.91 -26.35 -14.39
CA PRO A 67 20.59 -26.00 -13.13
C PRO A 67 20.13 -24.71 -12.50
N ILE A 68 19.71 -23.71 -13.29
CA ILE A 68 19.25 -22.39 -12.81
C ILE A 68 17.91 -22.55 -12.09
N PHE A 69 16.93 -23.18 -12.75
CA PHE A 69 15.62 -23.42 -12.14
C PHE A 69 15.69 -24.40 -10.95
N ALA A 70 16.57 -25.40 -11.02
CA ALA A 70 16.82 -26.30 -9.91
C ALA A 70 17.41 -25.54 -8.69
N TRP A 71 18.33 -24.60 -8.95
CA TRP A 71 18.91 -23.75 -7.89
C TRP A 71 17.85 -22.85 -7.25
N ILE A 72 17.02 -22.16 -8.05
CA ILE A 72 15.92 -21.31 -7.59
C ILE A 72 14.89 -22.15 -6.82
N GLY A 73 14.49 -23.30 -7.38
CA GLY A 73 13.49 -24.18 -6.77
C GLY A 73 13.88 -24.68 -5.38
N GLN A 74 15.15 -25.05 -5.18
CA GLN A 74 15.64 -25.47 -3.87
C GLN A 74 15.62 -24.36 -2.82
N ARG A 75 15.64 -23.09 -3.24
CA ARG A 75 15.67 -21.90 -2.37
C ARG A 75 14.34 -21.14 -2.35
N SER A 76 13.35 -21.65 -3.07
CA SER A 76 12.05 -20.97 -3.24
C SER A 76 11.36 -20.65 -1.91
N TYR A 77 11.49 -21.54 -0.92
CA TYR A 77 10.98 -21.29 0.42
C TYR A 77 11.67 -20.11 1.10
N GLY A 78 13.00 -20.07 1.07
CA GLY A 78 13.78 -18.95 1.61
C GLY A 78 13.45 -17.64 0.89
N ILE A 79 13.36 -17.66 -0.45
CA ILE A 79 12.98 -16.50 -1.27
C ILE A 79 11.61 -15.97 -0.81
N TYR A 80 10.64 -16.85 -0.65
CA TYR A 80 9.30 -16.47 -0.20
C TYR A 80 9.29 -15.88 1.21
N VAL A 81 10.02 -16.47 2.15
CA VAL A 81 10.03 -16.03 3.56
C VAL A 81 10.79 -14.71 3.72
N TYR A 82 11.92 -14.52 3.03
CA TYR A 82 12.78 -13.35 3.23
C TYR A 82 12.44 -12.15 2.37
N GLN A 83 11.63 -12.30 1.29
CA GLN A 83 11.29 -11.17 0.42
C GLN A 83 10.67 -10.00 1.20
N LEU A 84 9.63 -10.24 1.99
CA LEU A 84 8.93 -9.17 2.70
C LEU A 84 9.81 -8.48 3.75
N PRO A 85 10.53 -9.17 4.65
CA PRO A 85 11.48 -8.53 5.55
C PRO A 85 12.53 -7.68 4.82
N VAL A 86 13.14 -8.21 3.74
CA VAL A 86 14.15 -7.47 2.99
C VAL A 86 13.57 -6.19 2.40
N MET A 87 12.43 -6.27 1.73
CA MET A 87 11.75 -5.09 1.17
C MET A 87 11.45 -4.05 2.25
N VAL A 88 10.82 -4.46 3.35
CA VAL A 88 10.45 -3.55 4.45
C VAL A 88 11.67 -2.85 5.07
N PHE A 89 12.78 -3.55 5.27
CA PHE A 89 14.00 -2.95 5.83
C PHE A 89 14.72 -2.07 4.81
N TYR A 90 14.78 -2.49 3.55
CA TYR A 90 15.44 -1.75 2.48
C TYR A 90 14.72 -0.43 2.19
N GLU A 91 13.40 -0.47 2.04
CA GLU A 91 12.56 0.69 1.77
C GLU A 91 12.57 1.75 2.89
N ARG A 92 12.94 1.35 4.11
CA ARG A 92 13.13 2.32 5.22
C ARG A 92 14.38 3.17 5.09
N VAL A 93 15.38 2.69 4.35
CA VAL A 93 16.69 3.32 4.25
C VAL A 93 16.90 3.97 2.88
N VAL A 94 16.23 3.45 1.84
CA VAL A 94 16.43 3.85 0.45
C VAL A 94 15.15 4.42 -0.13
N GLU A 95 15.24 5.57 -0.81
CA GLU A 95 14.14 6.18 -1.55
C GLU A 95 13.96 5.45 -2.90
N ILE A 96 12.99 4.55 -2.98
CA ILE A 96 12.78 3.68 -4.14
C ILE A 96 12.43 4.47 -5.40
N GLY A 97 11.68 5.57 -5.28
CA GLY A 97 11.15 6.34 -6.39
C GLY A 97 12.21 6.97 -7.31
N GLN A 98 13.43 7.20 -6.83
CA GLN A 98 14.48 7.83 -7.64
C GLN A 98 15.11 6.88 -8.67
N HIS A 99 15.25 5.59 -8.35
CA HIS A 99 15.87 4.58 -9.21
C HIS A 99 15.16 3.21 -9.08
N PRO A 100 13.91 3.07 -9.51
CA PRO A 100 13.07 1.90 -9.20
C PRO A 100 13.67 0.59 -9.71
N LEU A 101 14.22 0.56 -10.93
CA LEU A 101 14.82 -0.65 -11.50
C LEU A 101 16.09 -1.07 -10.74
N LEU A 102 16.97 -0.11 -10.40
CA LEU A 102 18.19 -0.40 -9.64
C LEU A 102 17.85 -0.93 -8.25
N ASN A 103 16.88 -0.31 -7.58
CA ASN A 103 16.44 -0.73 -6.26
C ASN A 103 15.83 -2.14 -6.29
N ALA A 104 14.98 -2.45 -7.27
CA ALA A 104 14.43 -3.79 -7.46
C ALA A 104 15.53 -4.85 -7.70
N LEU A 105 16.57 -4.53 -8.46
CA LEU A 105 17.72 -5.43 -8.68
C LEU A 105 18.51 -5.67 -7.38
N ILE A 106 18.72 -4.63 -6.57
CA ILE A 106 19.40 -4.74 -5.27
C ILE A 106 18.57 -5.59 -4.30
N GLU A 107 17.27 -5.34 -4.19
CA GLU A 107 16.36 -6.12 -3.35
C GLU A 107 16.34 -7.60 -3.76
N CYS A 108 16.19 -7.89 -5.05
CA CYS A 108 16.28 -9.25 -5.57
C CYS A 108 17.63 -9.90 -5.23
N GLY A 109 18.74 -9.16 -5.39
CA GLY A 109 20.06 -9.64 -5.02
C GLY A 109 20.20 -9.98 -3.53
N LEU A 110 19.72 -9.09 -2.66
CA LEU A 110 19.71 -9.31 -1.20
C LEU A 110 18.84 -10.52 -0.80
N ILE A 111 17.64 -10.65 -1.39
CA ILE A 111 16.76 -11.79 -1.15
C ILE A 111 17.45 -13.09 -1.55
N MET A 112 18.09 -13.14 -2.72
CA MET A 112 18.81 -14.32 -3.20
C MET A 112 20.00 -14.68 -2.30
N VAL A 113 20.79 -13.70 -1.86
CA VAL A 113 21.93 -13.93 -0.95
C VAL A 113 21.46 -14.46 0.40
N ILE A 114 20.44 -13.84 0.99
CA ILE A 114 19.91 -14.27 2.30
C ILE A 114 19.29 -15.68 2.18
N SER A 115 18.58 -15.95 1.09
CA SER A 115 17.99 -17.27 0.84
C SER A 115 19.06 -18.36 0.64
N GLU A 116 20.16 -18.05 -0.03
CA GLU A 116 21.31 -18.95 -0.18
C GLU A 116 21.96 -19.26 1.17
N LEU A 117 22.17 -18.23 1.99
CA LEU A 117 22.73 -18.40 3.34
C LEU A 117 21.79 -19.24 4.20
N SER A 118 20.49 -18.96 4.20
CA SER A 118 19.48 -19.76 4.91
C SER A 118 19.48 -21.22 4.43
N TYR A 119 19.48 -21.44 3.12
CA TYR A 119 19.48 -22.77 2.54
C TYR A 119 20.70 -23.58 3.00
N ARG A 120 21.92 -23.00 2.95
CA ARG A 120 23.15 -23.72 3.32
C ARG A 120 23.32 -23.93 4.82
N PHE A 121 22.97 -22.92 5.61
CA PHE A 121 23.31 -22.94 7.05
C PHE A 121 22.14 -23.35 7.94
N VAL A 122 20.90 -23.28 7.46
CA VAL A 122 19.70 -23.59 8.23
C VAL A 122 18.96 -24.77 7.63
N GLU A 123 18.51 -24.64 6.38
CA GLU A 123 17.58 -25.62 5.78
C GLU A 123 18.25 -26.96 5.52
N GLN A 124 19.40 -26.99 4.85
CA GLN A 124 20.12 -28.22 4.56
C GLN A 124 20.55 -29.00 5.82
N PRO A 125 21.17 -28.37 6.82
CA PRO A 125 21.51 -29.06 8.05
C PRO A 125 20.30 -29.64 8.77
N LEU A 126 19.19 -28.89 8.82
CA LEU A 126 17.94 -29.37 9.46
C LEU A 126 17.25 -30.47 8.68
N ALA A 127 17.26 -30.43 7.35
CA ALA A 127 16.65 -31.44 6.49
C ALA A 127 17.38 -32.80 6.57
N HIS A 128 18.71 -32.77 6.73
CA HIS A 128 19.52 -34.00 6.85
C HIS A 128 19.65 -34.50 8.29
N TYR A 129 19.10 -33.74 9.26
CA TYR A 129 19.15 -34.16 10.66
C TYR A 129 18.18 -35.30 10.94
N GLN A 130 18.69 -36.39 11.53
CA GLN A 130 17.88 -37.54 11.89
C GLN A 130 17.11 -37.27 13.20
N TRP A 131 15.93 -36.68 13.10
CA TRP A 131 15.07 -36.27 14.22
C TRP A 131 14.74 -37.41 15.21
N ARG A 132 14.81 -38.68 14.75
CA ARG A 132 14.65 -39.85 15.63
C ARG A 132 15.72 -39.92 16.72
N HIS A 133 16.87 -39.33 16.51
CA HIS A 133 17.97 -39.31 17.47
C HIS A 133 18.00 -38.02 18.33
N LEU A 134 17.02 -37.16 18.19
CA LEU A 134 16.92 -35.92 18.97
C LEU A 134 17.06 -36.11 20.48
N PRO A 135 16.38 -37.13 21.13
CA PRO A 135 16.53 -37.36 22.56
C PRO A 135 17.96 -37.74 22.96
N ASN A 136 18.63 -38.54 22.14
CA ASN A 136 20.00 -38.95 22.38
C ASN A 136 21.00 -37.83 22.12
N SER A 137 20.74 -36.99 21.11
CA SER A 137 21.55 -35.82 20.81
C SER A 137 21.42 -34.77 21.90
N ILE A 138 20.24 -34.55 22.46
CA ILE A 138 20.04 -33.67 23.62
C ILE A 138 20.75 -34.24 24.84
N ARG A 139 20.70 -35.51 25.09
CA ARG A 139 21.41 -36.16 26.19
C ARG A 139 22.92 -36.03 26.02
N HIS A 140 23.45 -36.27 24.84
CA HIS A 140 24.87 -36.02 24.49
C HIS A 140 25.26 -34.53 24.61
N TRP A 141 24.33 -33.66 24.41
CA TRP A 141 24.52 -32.19 24.59
C TRP A 141 24.57 -31.82 26.09
N ILE A 142 23.79 -32.47 26.91
CA ILE A 142 23.75 -32.25 28.36
C ILE A 142 24.97 -32.91 29.03
N ASP A 143 25.47 -34.05 28.50
CA ASP A 143 26.71 -34.71 28.92
C ASP A 143 27.95 -33.92 28.37
N PHE A 144 28.10 -32.74 28.81
CA PHE A 144 29.01 -31.68 28.39
C PHE A 144 30.50 -32.07 28.57
N LYS A 145 31.02 -32.93 27.70
CA LYS A 145 32.48 -33.03 27.49
C LYS A 145 32.86 -32.06 26.37
N MET A 146 33.19 -30.83 26.75
CA MET A 146 33.73 -29.77 25.88
C MET A 146 35.10 -30.22 25.31
N HIS A 147 35.11 -30.93 24.18
CA HIS A 147 36.40 -31.29 23.59
C HIS A 147 36.53 -31.00 22.09
N ASP A 148 35.54 -30.49 21.42
CA ASP A 148 35.67 -30.14 20.00
C ASP A 148 35.06 -28.76 19.67
N TRP A 149 35.89 -27.73 19.78
CA TRP A 149 35.53 -26.35 19.49
C TRP A 149 35.07 -26.14 18.04
N ARG A 150 35.46 -27.04 17.10
CA ARG A 150 35.04 -27.01 15.69
C ARG A 150 33.55 -27.31 15.53
N GLN A 151 32.95 -28.07 16.42
CA GLN A 151 31.50 -28.32 16.38
C GLN A 151 30.70 -27.10 16.80
N TRP A 152 31.24 -26.30 17.70
CA TRP A 152 30.63 -25.04 18.11
C TRP A 152 30.55 -24.01 16.99
N PHE A 153 31.52 -23.97 16.07
CA PHE A 153 31.46 -23.12 14.89
C PHE A 153 30.35 -23.52 13.91
N LYS A 154 29.94 -24.78 13.90
CA LYS A 154 28.86 -25.27 13.03
C LYS A 154 27.45 -25.01 13.61
N ILE A 155 27.31 -25.12 14.92
CA ILE A 155 25.99 -25.11 15.60
C ILE A 155 25.75 -23.78 16.34
N GLY A 156 26.82 -23.14 16.82
CA GLY A 156 26.76 -21.90 17.59
C GLY A 156 25.96 -20.78 16.93
N PRO A 157 26.17 -20.48 15.63
CA PRO A 157 25.39 -19.46 14.95
C PRO A 157 23.89 -19.75 14.95
N GLY A 158 23.49 -21.02 14.72
CA GLY A 158 22.07 -21.42 14.76
C GLY A 158 21.46 -21.27 16.15
N VAL A 159 22.18 -21.67 17.20
CA VAL A 159 21.74 -21.50 18.60
C VAL A 159 21.61 -20.02 18.96
N ILE A 160 22.58 -19.19 18.56
CA ILE A 160 22.53 -17.75 18.80
C ILE A 160 21.33 -17.12 18.09
N ILE A 161 21.06 -17.47 16.84
CA ILE A 161 19.91 -16.98 16.08
C ILE A 161 18.60 -17.40 16.76
N CYS A 162 18.48 -18.68 17.15
CA CYS A 162 17.31 -19.15 17.88
C CYS A 162 17.14 -18.46 19.24
N PHE A 163 18.24 -18.22 19.96
CA PHE A 163 18.21 -17.51 21.23
C PHE A 163 17.79 -16.04 21.05
N ILE A 164 18.33 -15.34 20.04
CA ILE A 164 17.92 -13.97 19.70
C ILE A 164 16.45 -13.92 19.31
N ALA A 165 15.96 -14.89 18.50
CA ALA A 165 14.56 -14.97 18.11
C ALA A 165 13.64 -15.22 19.32
N LEU A 166 14.01 -16.13 20.21
CA LEU A 166 13.26 -16.39 21.46
C LEU A 166 13.29 -15.19 22.39
N CYS A 167 14.42 -14.54 22.55
CA CYS A 167 14.52 -13.28 23.31
C CYS A 167 13.66 -12.19 22.68
N GLY A 168 13.64 -12.09 21.35
CA GLY A 168 12.79 -11.17 20.62
C GLY A 168 11.29 -11.42 20.85
N LEU A 169 10.88 -12.69 20.91
CA LEU A 169 9.50 -13.07 21.23
C LEU A 169 9.12 -12.81 22.71
N MET A 170 10.09 -12.92 23.62
CA MET A 170 9.87 -12.70 25.07
C MET A 170 10.00 -11.23 25.47
N LEU A 171 10.64 -10.40 24.64
CA LEU A 171 10.64 -8.97 24.88
C LEU A 171 9.20 -8.47 24.74
N PRO A 172 8.64 -7.82 25.80
CA PRO A 172 7.35 -7.20 25.67
C PRO A 172 7.45 -6.26 24.45
N SER A 173 6.50 -6.40 23.53
CA SER A 173 6.39 -5.48 22.41
C SER A 173 6.34 -4.08 23.00
N ARG A 174 7.48 -3.37 22.98
CA ARG A 174 7.48 -1.96 23.39
C ARG A 174 6.44 -1.32 22.49
N PRO A 175 5.44 -0.63 23.08
CA PRO A 175 4.48 0.09 22.26
C PRO A 175 5.33 0.94 21.31
N ILE A 176 5.19 0.68 20.01
CA ILE A 176 5.91 1.44 18.99
C ILE A 176 5.59 2.89 19.31
N LYS A 177 6.60 3.66 19.69
CA LYS A 177 6.41 5.08 20.02
C LYS A 177 5.89 5.71 18.73
N LYS A 178 4.58 5.97 18.71
CA LYS A 178 3.93 6.55 17.54
C LYS A 178 4.70 7.79 17.13
N SER A 179 4.96 7.94 15.85
CA SER A 179 5.60 9.16 15.34
C SER A 179 4.74 10.37 15.73
N ALA A 180 5.34 11.55 15.75
CA ALA A 180 4.58 12.78 15.97
C ALA A 180 3.44 12.92 14.95
N GLU A 181 3.69 12.49 13.71
CA GLU A 181 2.72 12.46 12.61
C GLU A 181 1.57 11.49 12.88
N GLN A 182 1.86 10.24 13.23
CA GLN A 182 0.82 9.27 13.59
C GLN A 182 -0.05 9.75 14.74
N THR A 183 0.56 10.35 15.76
CA THR A 183 -0.17 10.92 16.89
C THR A 183 -1.07 12.09 16.47
N ARG A 184 -0.59 12.93 15.52
CA ARG A 184 -1.36 14.05 14.98
C ARG A 184 -2.55 13.55 14.15
N ILE A 185 -2.35 12.60 13.27
CA ILE A 185 -3.40 11.98 12.46
C ILE A 185 -4.49 11.37 13.35
N GLU A 186 -4.12 10.64 14.39
CA GLU A 186 -5.09 10.06 15.34
C GLU A 186 -5.90 11.12 16.07
N LYS A 187 -5.25 12.17 16.57
CA LYS A 187 -5.95 13.30 17.20
C LYS A 187 -6.90 13.99 16.22
N SER A 188 -6.47 14.18 14.98
CA SER A 188 -7.28 14.75 13.91
C SER A 188 -8.49 13.87 13.61
N LYS A 189 -8.32 12.55 13.48
CA LYS A 189 -9.41 11.58 13.29
C LYS A 189 -10.42 11.62 14.44
N GLN A 190 -9.97 11.65 15.69
CA GLN A 190 -10.87 11.71 16.86
C GLN A 190 -11.68 13.01 16.87
N ALA A 191 -11.04 14.16 16.66
CA ALA A 191 -11.71 15.45 16.57
C ALA A 191 -12.72 15.49 15.40
N THR A 192 -12.35 14.94 14.26
CA THR A 192 -13.19 14.84 13.06
C THR A 192 -14.40 13.96 13.31
N ALA A 193 -14.25 12.82 13.97
CA ALA A 193 -15.38 11.94 14.31
C ALA A 193 -16.40 12.65 15.20
N GLN A 194 -15.94 13.42 16.19
CA GLN A 194 -16.84 14.21 17.06
C GLN A 194 -17.58 15.30 16.27
N LYS A 195 -16.87 16.00 15.37
CA LYS A 195 -17.49 17.03 14.52
C LYS A 195 -18.47 16.43 13.51
N ASN A 196 -18.14 15.29 12.90
CA ASN A 196 -19.04 14.58 12.01
C ASN A 196 -20.35 14.19 12.72
N GLN A 197 -20.28 13.74 13.96
CA GLN A 197 -21.48 13.45 14.75
C GLN A 197 -22.34 14.71 15.00
N GLN A 198 -21.70 15.86 15.22
CA GLN A 198 -22.41 17.14 15.37
C GLN A 198 -23.06 17.57 14.06
N ILE A 199 -22.34 17.47 12.94
CA ILE A 199 -22.83 17.79 11.60
C ILE A 199 -24.04 16.90 11.25
N ALA A 200 -23.96 15.59 11.50
CA ALA A 200 -25.05 14.66 11.28
C ALA A 200 -26.32 15.01 12.09
N LYS A 201 -26.14 15.65 13.26
CA LYS A 201 -27.24 16.16 14.10
C LYS A 201 -27.66 17.59 13.74
N GLY A 202 -27.15 18.15 12.63
CA GLY A 202 -27.45 19.53 12.20
C GLY A 202 -26.79 20.60 13.05
N LYS A 203 -25.85 20.26 13.93
CA LYS A 203 -25.11 21.21 14.79
C LYS A 203 -23.78 21.55 14.16
N THR A 204 -23.53 22.82 13.89
CA THR A 204 -22.27 23.29 13.31
C THR A 204 -21.71 24.48 14.08
N THR A 205 -20.41 24.62 14.09
CA THR A 205 -19.70 25.71 14.77
C THR A 205 -19.71 26.96 13.86
N LYS A 206 -19.97 28.13 14.40
CA LYS A 206 -19.86 29.38 13.64
C LYS A 206 -18.39 29.76 13.48
N VAL A 207 -17.97 30.03 12.24
CA VAL A 207 -16.64 30.56 11.92
C VAL A 207 -16.63 32.08 12.11
N ASN A 208 -15.65 32.60 12.86
CA ASN A 208 -15.47 34.05 12.94
C ASN A 208 -14.77 34.56 11.65
N VAL A 209 -15.56 34.91 10.68
CA VAL A 209 -15.09 35.36 9.34
C VAL A 209 -14.25 36.66 9.38
N ASN A 210 -14.37 37.44 10.45
CA ASN A 210 -13.60 38.68 10.64
C ASN A 210 -12.30 38.46 11.43
N SER A 211 -12.01 37.21 11.82
CA SER A 211 -10.79 36.86 12.53
C SER A 211 -9.56 37.11 11.67
N LYS A 212 -8.78 38.14 11.99
CA LYS A 212 -7.50 38.41 11.34
C LYS A 212 -6.50 37.26 11.43
N SER A 213 -6.56 36.52 12.54
CA SER A 213 -5.69 35.33 12.73
C SER A 213 -6.03 34.21 11.75
N LEU A 214 -7.32 33.89 11.53
CA LEU A 214 -7.73 32.91 10.52
C LEU A 214 -7.41 33.37 9.11
N GLN A 215 -7.67 34.66 8.81
CA GLN A 215 -7.33 35.21 7.50
C GLN A 215 -5.83 35.09 7.21
N LYS A 216 -4.99 35.44 8.19
CA LYS A 216 -3.53 35.33 8.05
C LYS A 216 -3.09 33.86 7.99
N LYS A 217 -3.65 32.98 8.85
CA LYS A 217 -3.30 31.55 8.88
C LYS A 217 -3.52 30.89 7.52
N TYR A 218 -4.69 31.07 6.93
CA TYR A 218 -5.04 30.39 5.66
C TYR A 218 -4.83 31.26 4.41
N GLY A 219 -4.36 32.50 4.53
CA GLY A 219 -4.21 33.41 3.40
C GLY A 219 -5.53 33.62 2.64
N LEU A 220 -6.65 33.78 3.38
CA LEU A 220 -8.00 33.96 2.86
C LEU A 220 -8.55 35.32 3.27
N THR A 221 -9.33 35.94 2.39
CA THR A 221 -10.07 37.16 2.71
C THR A 221 -11.31 36.85 3.56
N SER A 222 -11.88 37.87 4.22
CA SER A 222 -13.14 37.70 4.99
C SER A 222 -14.27 37.17 4.10
N ALA A 223 -14.34 37.60 2.84
CA ALA A 223 -15.32 37.15 1.86
C ALA A 223 -15.13 35.66 1.53
N GLN A 224 -13.88 35.20 1.36
CA GLN A 224 -13.57 33.78 1.12
C GLN A 224 -13.86 32.94 2.36
N LEU A 225 -13.53 33.40 3.56
CA LEU A 225 -13.87 32.71 4.79
C LEU A 225 -15.39 32.58 4.97
N LYS A 226 -16.14 33.64 4.66
CA LYS A 226 -17.61 33.61 4.70
C LYS A 226 -18.17 32.59 3.71
N ALA A 227 -17.69 32.62 2.47
CA ALA A 227 -18.12 31.65 1.45
C ALA A 227 -17.76 30.21 1.84
N ALA A 228 -16.52 29.98 2.29
CA ALA A 228 -16.06 28.64 2.72
C ALA A 228 -16.87 28.11 3.90
N SER A 229 -17.22 28.96 4.86
CA SER A 229 -18.00 28.54 6.05
C SER A 229 -19.43 28.12 5.73
N GLN A 230 -19.93 28.44 4.55
CA GLN A 230 -21.28 28.06 4.08
C GLN A 230 -21.27 26.80 3.21
N LEU A 231 -20.10 26.34 2.77
CA LEU A 231 -19.98 25.15 1.92
C LEU A 231 -20.40 23.89 2.67
N LYS A 232 -21.31 23.12 2.06
CA LYS A 232 -21.66 21.78 2.48
C LYS A 232 -20.92 20.81 1.57
N ILE A 233 -19.96 20.10 2.11
CA ILE A 233 -19.10 19.20 1.34
C ILE A 233 -18.99 17.84 2.03
N THR A 234 -18.68 16.81 1.24
CA THR A 234 -18.20 15.53 1.74
C THR A 234 -16.79 15.34 1.23
N ALA A 235 -15.83 15.19 2.14
CA ALA A 235 -14.45 14.89 1.80
C ALA A 235 -14.17 13.42 2.10
N ILE A 236 -13.69 12.68 1.10
CA ILE A 236 -13.36 11.26 1.19
C ILE A 236 -11.88 11.10 0.86
N GLY A 237 -11.13 10.46 1.74
CA GLY A 237 -9.70 10.36 1.49
C GLY A 237 -8.98 9.31 2.34
N ASP A 238 -7.66 9.32 2.18
CA ASP A 238 -6.71 8.48 2.89
C ASP A 238 -6.09 9.21 4.10
N SER A 239 -4.88 8.82 4.50
CA SER A 239 -4.17 9.40 5.65
C SER A 239 -3.87 10.89 5.49
N VAL A 240 -3.63 11.37 4.26
CA VAL A 240 -3.36 12.79 3.98
C VAL A 240 -4.61 13.64 4.26
N MET A 241 -5.78 13.17 3.82
CA MET A 241 -7.05 13.81 4.14
C MET A 241 -7.35 13.74 5.64
N ALA A 242 -7.04 12.62 6.31
CA ALA A 242 -7.22 12.46 7.75
C ALA A 242 -6.36 13.46 8.53
N ASP A 243 -5.14 13.73 8.09
CA ASP A 243 -4.24 14.71 8.68
C ASP A 243 -4.79 16.13 8.57
N ALA A 244 -5.26 16.53 7.38
CA ALA A 244 -5.82 17.86 7.09
C ALA A 244 -7.25 18.07 7.61
N SER A 245 -7.95 17.02 8.04
CA SER A 245 -9.39 17.08 8.33
C SER A 245 -9.76 18.11 9.38
N ARG A 246 -8.90 18.34 10.38
CA ARG A 246 -9.11 19.35 11.43
C ARG A 246 -9.10 20.76 10.83
N ASP A 247 -8.13 21.09 10.00
CA ASP A 247 -7.99 22.40 9.35
C ASP A 247 -9.13 22.64 8.36
N ILE A 248 -9.53 21.61 7.61
CA ILE A 248 -10.69 21.65 6.72
C ILE A 248 -11.96 22.00 7.52
N GLN A 249 -12.23 21.33 8.63
CA GLN A 249 -13.41 21.55 9.44
C GLN A 249 -13.32 22.83 10.30
N GLU A 250 -12.15 23.43 10.47
CA GLU A 250 -12.00 24.74 11.10
C GLU A 250 -12.62 25.84 10.22
N ILE A 251 -12.44 25.77 8.91
CA ILE A 251 -12.90 26.79 7.95
C ILE A 251 -14.22 26.41 7.30
N MET A 252 -14.46 25.12 7.08
CA MET A 252 -15.68 24.58 6.49
C MET A 252 -16.44 23.73 7.54
N PRO A 253 -17.16 24.36 8.47
CA PRO A 253 -17.76 23.66 9.62
C PRO A 253 -18.90 22.72 9.23
N HIS A 254 -19.36 22.75 7.98
CA HIS A 254 -20.34 21.80 7.42
C HIS A 254 -19.68 20.66 6.61
N ALA A 255 -18.36 20.58 6.62
CA ALA A 255 -17.62 19.54 5.90
C ALA A 255 -17.71 18.21 6.66
N TYR A 256 -18.40 17.22 6.07
CA TYR A 256 -18.33 15.84 6.54
C TYR A 256 -17.08 15.19 5.97
N VAL A 257 -16.16 14.73 6.82
CA VAL A 257 -14.89 14.15 6.37
C VAL A 257 -14.84 12.67 6.74
N ASP A 258 -14.75 11.82 5.73
CA ASP A 258 -14.54 10.37 5.86
C ASP A 258 -13.15 10.02 5.34
N ALA A 259 -12.18 9.93 6.23
CA ALA A 259 -10.79 9.67 5.90
C ALA A 259 -10.22 8.54 6.76
N GLU A 260 -9.53 7.60 6.11
CA GLU A 260 -8.98 6.41 6.74
C GLU A 260 -7.52 6.22 6.34
N VAL A 261 -6.66 5.89 7.29
CA VAL A 261 -5.26 5.54 7.02
C VAL A 261 -5.22 4.31 6.12
N ASP A 262 -4.31 4.28 5.16
CA ASP A 262 -4.12 3.19 4.19
C ASP A 262 -5.33 2.89 3.29
N ARG A 263 -6.31 3.81 3.21
CA ARG A 263 -7.46 3.62 2.31
C ARG A 263 -7.00 3.44 0.87
N GLN A 264 -7.41 2.33 0.28
CA GLN A 264 -7.22 2.02 -1.12
C GLN A 264 -8.39 2.52 -1.99
N GLY A 265 -8.10 2.87 -3.25
CA GLY A 265 -9.13 3.35 -4.17
C GLY A 265 -10.30 2.37 -4.35
N ASN A 266 -10.04 1.07 -4.42
CA ASN A 266 -11.05 0.02 -4.61
C ASN A 266 -12.04 -0.13 -3.43
N ALA A 267 -11.69 0.32 -2.24
CA ALA A 267 -12.59 0.32 -1.08
C ALA A 267 -13.57 1.52 -1.11
N THR A 268 -13.25 2.56 -1.86
CA THR A 268 -13.97 3.84 -1.84
C THR A 268 -15.42 3.77 -2.36
N PRO A 269 -15.77 3.00 -3.40
CA PRO A 269 -17.17 2.88 -3.85
C PRO A 269 -18.10 2.39 -2.76
N GLY A 270 -17.66 1.47 -1.89
CA GLY A 270 -18.43 1.01 -0.72
C GLY A 270 -18.67 2.14 0.28
N VAL A 271 -17.64 2.91 0.60
CA VAL A 271 -17.72 4.08 1.50
C VAL A 271 -18.71 5.12 0.96
N ILE A 272 -18.67 5.41 -0.34
CA ILE A 272 -19.59 6.37 -0.98
C ILE A 272 -21.03 5.90 -0.86
N LYS A 273 -21.32 4.62 -1.11
CA LYS A 273 -22.65 4.04 -0.97
C LYS A 273 -23.17 4.17 0.47
N ASP A 274 -22.33 3.93 1.45
CA ASP A 274 -22.65 4.06 2.86
C ASP A 274 -22.94 5.52 3.24
N LEU A 275 -22.13 6.47 2.78
CA LEU A 275 -22.35 7.90 2.99
C LEU A 275 -23.65 8.37 2.35
N LYS A 276 -23.98 7.88 1.15
CA LYS A 276 -25.22 8.17 0.46
C LYS A 276 -26.43 7.63 1.23
N ALA A 277 -26.37 6.39 1.71
CA ALA A 277 -27.42 5.77 2.52
C ALA A 277 -27.66 6.51 3.85
N LYS A 278 -26.61 7.10 4.43
CA LYS A 278 -26.69 7.91 5.66
C LYS A 278 -27.08 9.38 5.40
N GLY A 279 -27.30 9.79 4.15
CA GLY A 279 -27.59 11.18 3.79
C GLY A 279 -26.43 12.15 4.01
N GLN A 280 -25.21 11.62 4.05
CA GLN A 280 -23.98 12.41 4.30
C GLN A 280 -23.21 12.76 3.01
N LEU A 281 -23.62 12.22 1.85
CA LEU A 281 -23.02 12.60 0.58
C LEU A 281 -23.61 13.92 0.10
N GLN A 282 -22.81 14.98 0.13
CA GLN A 282 -23.19 16.33 -0.27
C GLN A 282 -22.96 16.54 -1.77
N LYS A 283 -23.57 17.60 -2.35
CA LYS A 283 -23.42 17.93 -3.79
C LYS A 283 -21.98 18.27 -4.19
N ILE A 284 -21.16 18.68 -3.25
CA ILE A 284 -19.72 18.90 -3.45
C ILE A 284 -18.97 17.77 -2.76
N VAL A 285 -18.23 17.01 -3.55
CA VAL A 285 -17.43 15.87 -3.08
C VAL A 285 -15.95 16.16 -3.32
N ILE A 286 -15.13 16.05 -2.30
CA ILE A 286 -13.68 16.14 -2.41
C ILE A 286 -13.11 14.74 -2.30
N LEU A 287 -12.27 14.34 -3.26
CA LEU A 287 -11.55 13.08 -3.24
C LEU A 287 -10.05 13.33 -3.04
N ASN A 288 -9.45 12.65 -2.08
CA ASN A 288 -8.01 12.59 -1.89
C ASN A 288 -7.61 11.12 -1.80
N LEU A 289 -7.39 10.51 -2.96
CA LEU A 289 -7.11 9.09 -3.15
C LEU A 289 -5.92 8.93 -4.10
N GLY A 290 -5.18 7.86 -3.95
CA GLY A 290 -4.03 7.53 -4.80
C GLY A 290 -2.68 7.72 -4.10
N THR A 291 -2.65 8.19 -2.85
CA THR A 291 -1.45 8.21 -2.02
C THR A 291 -0.91 6.78 -1.80
N ASN A 292 -1.81 5.81 -1.64
CA ASN A 292 -1.48 4.42 -1.30
C ASN A 292 -1.40 3.48 -2.52
N GLY A 293 -1.38 4.01 -3.74
CA GLY A 293 -1.22 3.24 -4.97
C GLY A 293 -2.05 3.75 -6.13
N ALA A 294 -1.66 3.34 -7.34
CA ALA A 294 -2.39 3.65 -8.56
C ALA A 294 -3.74 2.91 -8.59
N MET A 295 -4.73 3.55 -9.19
CA MET A 295 -6.06 2.97 -9.41
C MET A 295 -6.15 2.49 -10.86
N ASN A 296 -6.85 1.37 -11.08
CA ASN A 296 -7.21 1.00 -12.46
C ASN A 296 -8.45 1.79 -12.93
N THR A 297 -8.68 1.81 -14.23
CA THR A 297 -9.80 2.53 -14.86
C THR A 297 -11.15 2.11 -14.27
N GLN A 298 -11.36 0.80 -14.05
CA GLN A 298 -12.60 0.28 -13.47
C GLN A 298 -12.85 0.85 -12.06
N THR A 299 -11.83 0.97 -11.23
CA THR A 299 -11.95 1.56 -9.89
C THR A 299 -12.33 3.04 -9.97
N ILE A 300 -11.77 3.78 -10.92
CA ILE A 300 -12.12 5.18 -11.16
C ILE A 300 -13.58 5.29 -11.58
N ASP A 301 -14.02 4.49 -12.53
CA ASP A 301 -15.40 4.44 -13.02
C ASP A 301 -16.37 4.07 -11.90
N ASP A 302 -16.03 3.09 -11.07
CA ASP A 302 -16.85 2.66 -9.93
C ASP A 302 -17.02 3.77 -8.88
N ILE A 303 -15.96 4.56 -8.64
CA ILE A 303 -16.02 5.74 -7.75
C ILE A 303 -16.95 6.81 -8.34
N LEU A 304 -16.77 7.17 -9.61
CA LEU A 304 -17.59 8.18 -10.27
C LEU A 304 -19.05 7.77 -10.34
N ASN A 305 -19.34 6.51 -10.68
CA ASN A 305 -20.68 5.95 -10.72
C ASN A 305 -21.36 5.93 -9.33
N ALA A 306 -20.60 5.61 -8.28
CA ALA A 306 -21.12 5.62 -6.91
C ALA A 306 -21.50 7.02 -6.45
N ILE A 307 -20.71 8.05 -6.80
CA ILE A 307 -21.00 9.45 -6.50
C ILE A 307 -22.21 9.92 -7.33
N GLY A 308 -22.18 9.72 -8.63
CA GLY A 308 -23.21 10.17 -9.58
C GLY A 308 -22.86 11.50 -10.26
N SER A 309 -23.40 11.67 -11.47
CA SER A 309 -23.10 12.82 -12.36
C SER A 309 -23.71 14.15 -11.89
N ASP A 310 -24.61 14.13 -10.93
CA ASP A 310 -25.26 15.30 -10.35
C ASP A 310 -24.48 15.95 -9.21
N HIS A 311 -23.27 15.46 -8.94
CA HIS A 311 -22.34 15.97 -7.93
C HIS A 311 -21.16 16.66 -8.59
N GLN A 312 -20.61 17.70 -7.94
CA GLN A 312 -19.36 18.32 -8.31
C GLN A 312 -18.22 17.63 -7.54
N ILE A 313 -17.28 17.05 -8.26
CA ILE A 313 -16.19 16.28 -7.72
C ILE A 313 -14.90 17.07 -7.83
N TYR A 314 -14.23 17.29 -6.72
CA TYR A 314 -12.92 17.93 -6.64
C TYR A 314 -11.89 16.85 -6.26
N TRP A 315 -11.09 16.42 -7.24
CA TRP A 315 -10.12 15.37 -7.05
C TRP A 315 -8.73 15.94 -6.85
N ILE A 316 -8.11 15.63 -5.71
CA ILE A 316 -6.79 16.14 -5.33
C ILE A 316 -5.74 15.20 -5.88
N THR A 317 -4.72 15.72 -6.58
CA THR A 317 -3.57 14.94 -7.01
C THR A 317 -2.67 14.62 -5.82
N PRO A 318 -2.19 13.37 -5.66
CA PRO A 318 -1.31 13.03 -4.55
C PRO A 318 0.09 13.63 -4.70
N HIS A 319 0.77 13.86 -3.57
CA HIS A 319 2.20 14.15 -3.51
C HIS A 319 2.88 13.04 -2.72
N VAL A 320 3.55 12.13 -3.44
CA VAL A 320 4.21 10.92 -2.90
C VAL A 320 5.55 10.67 -3.62
N PRO A 321 6.50 11.62 -3.54
CA PRO A 321 7.70 11.64 -4.35
C PRO A 321 8.62 10.43 -4.14
N THR A 322 8.35 9.63 -3.11
CA THR A 322 9.08 8.40 -2.80
C THR A 322 8.52 7.18 -3.54
N ARG A 323 7.45 7.34 -4.33
CA ARG A 323 6.74 6.25 -5.00
C ARG A 323 6.69 6.45 -6.51
N ASP A 324 6.78 5.37 -7.24
CA ASP A 324 6.82 5.34 -8.71
C ASP A 324 5.46 5.59 -9.36
N TRP A 325 4.36 5.41 -8.61
CA TRP A 325 3.01 5.63 -9.14
C TRP A 325 2.50 7.07 -9.06
N GLU A 326 3.22 8.00 -8.43
CA GLU A 326 2.78 9.39 -8.25
C GLU A 326 2.33 10.02 -9.56
N GLN A 327 3.22 10.02 -10.56
CA GLN A 327 2.93 10.63 -11.87
C GLN A 327 1.76 9.95 -12.57
N THR A 328 1.71 8.61 -12.52
CA THR A 328 0.61 7.83 -13.11
C THR A 328 -0.74 8.24 -12.53
N VAL A 329 -0.84 8.38 -11.21
CA VAL A 329 -2.09 8.78 -10.54
C VAL A 329 -2.45 10.23 -10.88
N CYS A 330 -1.48 11.14 -10.89
CA CYS A 330 -1.71 12.54 -11.27
C CYS A 330 -2.28 12.64 -12.69
N ASP A 331 -1.72 11.88 -13.62
CA ASP A 331 -2.17 11.86 -15.02
C ASP A 331 -3.56 11.23 -15.16
N GLN A 332 -3.85 10.16 -14.44
CA GLN A 332 -5.19 9.55 -14.38
C GLN A 332 -6.24 10.55 -13.90
N ILE A 333 -5.98 11.27 -12.80
CA ILE A 333 -6.91 12.27 -12.26
C ILE A 333 -7.13 13.42 -13.28
N LYS A 334 -6.05 13.93 -13.88
CA LYS A 334 -6.12 14.99 -14.90
C LYS A 334 -6.87 14.53 -16.15
N GLN A 335 -6.67 13.28 -16.57
CA GLN A 335 -7.40 12.71 -17.70
C GLN A 335 -8.88 12.52 -17.38
N THR A 336 -9.21 12.01 -16.20
CA THR A 336 -10.61 11.88 -15.73
C THR A 336 -11.33 13.22 -15.75
N ALA A 337 -10.68 14.29 -15.29
CA ALA A 337 -11.28 15.62 -15.30
C ALA A 337 -11.48 16.19 -16.72
N LYS A 338 -10.70 15.75 -17.72
CA LYS A 338 -10.94 16.13 -19.13
C LYS A 338 -12.14 15.40 -19.73
N GLN A 339 -12.45 14.20 -19.24
CA GLN A 339 -13.53 13.35 -19.74
C GLN A 339 -14.88 13.63 -19.05
N HIS A 340 -14.85 14.19 -17.83
CA HIS A 340 -16.04 14.41 -17.00
C HIS A 340 -16.11 15.88 -16.57
N SER A 341 -17.09 16.63 -17.10
CA SER A 341 -17.24 18.06 -16.85
C SER A 341 -17.54 18.43 -15.40
N ASN A 342 -18.04 17.49 -14.61
CA ASN A 342 -18.28 17.64 -13.18
C ASN A 342 -17.08 17.27 -12.30
N VAL A 343 -15.94 16.89 -12.90
CA VAL A 343 -14.70 16.56 -12.18
C VAL A 343 -13.70 17.70 -12.34
N HIS A 344 -13.22 18.23 -11.22
CA HIS A 344 -12.27 19.34 -11.15
C HIS A 344 -11.00 18.89 -10.44
N VAL A 345 -9.84 19.25 -10.99
CA VAL A 345 -8.55 18.92 -10.38
C VAL A 345 -8.16 19.95 -9.34
N ILE A 346 -7.75 19.50 -8.16
CA ILE A 346 -6.98 20.27 -7.20
C ILE A 346 -5.53 19.75 -7.28
N ASP A 347 -4.67 20.48 -7.99
CA ASP A 347 -3.30 20.04 -8.27
C ASP A 347 -2.38 20.28 -7.07
N TRP A 348 -2.52 19.44 -6.03
CA TRP A 348 -1.66 19.48 -4.86
C TRP A 348 -0.24 19.06 -5.18
N ASN A 349 -0.05 18.07 -6.06
CA ASN A 349 1.27 17.65 -6.51
C ASN A 349 2.10 18.82 -7.03
N GLN A 350 1.52 19.62 -7.95
CA GLN A 350 2.19 20.80 -8.48
C GLN A 350 2.40 21.86 -7.40
N ALA A 351 1.42 22.09 -6.53
CA ALA A 351 1.51 23.11 -5.48
C ALA A 351 2.55 22.76 -4.41
N ALA A 352 2.72 21.48 -4.13
CA ALA A 352 3.65 20.96 -3.12
C ALA A 352 5.08 20.78 -3.65
N ASN A 353 5.24 20.70 -4.96
CA ASN A 353 6.55 20.58 -5.60
C ASN A 353 7.45 21.74 -5.18
N ASN A 354 8.64 21.50 -4.72
CA ASN A 354 9.59 22.47 -4.17
C ASN A 354 9.28 23.00 -2.75
N HIS A 355 8.35 22.39 -2.03
CA HIS A 355 7.97 22.75 -0.66
C HIS A 355 8.21 21.59 0.32
N ALA A 356 9.42 21.08 0.37
CA ALA A 356 9.81 19.99 1.29
C ALA A 356 9.54 20.36 2.77
N GLU A 357 9.58 21.65 3.11
CA GLU A 357 9.29 22.18 4.44
C GLU A 357 7.83 22.01 4.89
N TRP A 358 6.92 21.64 3.98
CA TRP A 358 5.51 21.38 4.32
C TRP A 358 5.25 19.93 4.78
N PHE A 359 6.25 19.05 4.71
CA PHE A 359 6.09 17.62 4.94
C PHE A 359 6.90 17.13 6.14
N GLY A 360 6.53 15.97 6.63
CA GLY A 360 7.30 15.18 7.59
C GLY A 360 8.49 14.48 6.94
N GLN A 361 9.13 13.60 7.71
CA GLN A 361 10.30 12.85 7.24
C GLN A 361 9.99 11.90 6.08
N ASP A 362 8.75 11.43 5.97
CA ASP A 362 8.29 10.55 4.91
C ASP A 362 8.00 11.27 3.59
N LYS A 363 8.07 12.61 3.57
CA LYS A 363 7.80 13.47 2.42
C LYS A 363 6.38 13.34 1.83
N VAL A 364 5.47 12.70 2.56
CA VAL A 364 4.08 12.44 2.15
C VAL A 364 3.10 13.11 3.09
N HIS A 365 3.21 12.86 4.40
CA HIS A 365 2.33 13.47 5.38
C HIS A 365 2.76 14.91 5.68
N MET A 366 1.78 15.79 5.66
CA MET A 366 2.01 17.21 5.86
C MET A 366 2.28 17.51 7.35
N ASN A 367 3.09 18.51 7.61
CA ASN A 367 3.17 19.14 8.93
C ASN A 367 2.05 20.19 9.09
N GLU A 368 2.04 20.95 10.19
CA GLU A 368 1.01 21.96 10.45
C GLU A 368 0.94 23.03 9.36
N GLN A 369 2.08 23.45 8.82
CA GLN A 369 2.16 24.43 7.74
C GLN A 369 1.61 23.85 6.44
N GLY A 370 1.99 22.62 6.08
CA GLY A 370 1.48 21.93 4.89
C GLY A 370 -0.04 21.77 4.93
N ASN A 371 -0.61 21.36 6.08
CA ASN A 371 -2.06 21.23 6.27
C ASN A 371 -2.80 22.55 6.03
N VAL A 372 -2.23 23.66 6.45
CA VAL A 372 -2.79 25.00 6.22
C VAL A 372 -2.80 25.34 4.72
N TYR A 373 -1.70 25.10 4.01
CA TYR A 373 -1.60 25.37 2.56
C TYR A 373 -2.52 24.44 1.76
N PHE A 374 -2.56 23.16 2.11
CA PHE A 374 -3.47 22.18 1.51
C PHE A 374 -4.93 22.62 1.63
N THR A 375 -5.35 22.95 2.84
CA THR A 375 -6.71 23.46 3.12
C THR A 375 -7.02 24.74 2.34
N SER A 376 -6.08 25.69 2.32
CA SER A 376 -6.21 26.94 1.59
C SER A 376 -6.37 26.71 0.08
N LEU A 377 -5.59 25.81 -0.51
CA LEU A 377 -5.68 25.45 -1.92
C LEU A 377 -7.06 24.88 -2.27
N ILE A 378 -7.55 23.94 -1.47
CA ILE A 378 -8.88 23.34 -1.64
C ILE A 378 -9.95 24.42 -1.69
N ILE A 379 -9.96 25.31 -0.71
CA ILE A 379 -10.96 26.40 -0.62
C ILE A 379 -10.88 27.31 -1.83
N LYS A 380 -9.68 27.78 -2.20
CA LYS A 380 -9.48 28.70 -3.33
C LYS A 380 -9.96 28.11 -4.65
N ILE A 381 -9.70 26.83 -4.90
CA ILE A 381 -10.14 26.14 -6.13
C ILE A 381 -11.66 25.97 -6.14
N ILE A 382 -12.26 25.49 -5.05
CA ILE A 382 -13.72 25.32 -4.96
C ILE A 382 -14.42 26.66 -5.18
N LEU A 383 -13.98 27.72 -4.52
CA LEU A 383 -14.60 29.04 -4.67
C LEU A 383 -14.38 29.65 -6.05
N LYS A 384 -13.29 29.33 -6.74
CA LYS A 384 -13.02 29.79 -8.11
C LYS A 384 -13.94 29.11 -9.12
N VAL A 385 -14.16 27.81 -8.98
CA VAL A 385 -15.04 27.04 -9.88
C VAL A 385 -16.51 27.41 -9.68
N ASN A 386 -16.96 27.53 -8.42
CA ASN A 386 -18.35 27.88 -8.10
C ASN A 386 -18.73 29.35 -8.41
N LYS A 387 -17.78 30.20 -8.81
CA LYS A 387 -18.05 31.56 -9.27
C LYS A 387 -18.35 31.66 -10.79
N LYS A 388 -18.03 30.59 -11.54
CA LYS A 388 -18.33 30.49 -12.96
C LYS A 388 -19.72 29.88 -13.17
#